data_d20ed2c5fe1cc045d43e9d06db7ed35b
#
_entry.id   d20ed2c5fe1cc045d43e9d06db7ed35b
#
_cell.length_a   1.000
_cell.length_b   1.000
_cell.length_c   1.000
_cell.angle_alpha   90.00
_cell.angle_beta   90.00
_cell.angle_gamma   90.00
#
_symmetry.space_group_name_H-M   'P 1'
#
loop_
_entity.id
_entity.type
_entity.pdbx_description
1 polymer ?
#
loop_
_entity_poly.entity_id
_entity_poly.type
_entity_poly.pdbx_seq_one_letter_code
_entity_poly.pdbx_strand_id
1 'polypeptide(L)' 'MENRIKPGDIVRHFKGNEYEILCFALDSETQEEMVVYRALYGERGTWVRPKDMFFSEVDREKNPDVMQTYRFEKIAKE' A
#
# COMPACT_ATOMS: atom_id res chain seq x y z
N MET A 1 7.40 -0.93 -13.83
CA MET A 1 8.20 -1.71 -12.89
C MET A 1 7.47 -1.85 -11.58
N GLU A 2 7.24 -3.04 -11.16
CA GLU A 2 6.50 -3.23 -9.94
C GLU A 2 7.39 -3.05 -8.72
N ASN A 3 6.75 -2.81 -7.60
CA ASN A 3 7.43 -2.44 -6.38
C ASN A 3 8.06 -3.60 -5.63
N ARG A 4 7.75 -4.81 -6.00
CA ARG A 4 8.25 -6.00 -5.31
C ARG A 4 7.96 -5.96 -3.81
N ILE A 5 6.80 -5.45 -3.48
CA ILE A 5 6.36 -5.37 -2.10
C ILE A 5 5.84 -6.74 -1.67
N LYS A 6 6.22 -7.15 -0.47
CA LYS A 6 5.80 -8.45 0.05
C LYS A 6 5.61 -8.35 1.55
N PRO A 7 5.02 -9.37 2.17
CA PRO A 7 4.79 -9.34 3.62
C PRO A 7 6.06 -9.06 4.39
N GLY A 8 5.96 -8.23 5.41
CA GLY A 8 7.08 -7.79 6.21
C GLY A 8 7.70 -6.49 5.75
N ASP A 9 7.36 -6.02 4.56
CA ASP A 9 7.92 -4.79 4.06
C ASP A 9 7.21 -3.59 4.65
N ILE A 10 7.94 -2.48 4.74
CA ILE A 10 7.38 -1.19 5.16
C ILE A 10 7.24 -0.33 3.92
N VAL A 11 6.09 0.28 3.77
CA VAL A 11 5.79 1.13 2.62
C VAL A 11 5.36 2.50 3.10
N ARG A 12 5.54 3.50 2.24
CA ARG A 12 5.09 4.86 2.51
C ARG A 12 4.03 5.25 1.50
N HIS A 13 2.90 5.73 2.01
CA HIS A 13 1.85 6.31 1.18
C HIS A 13 2.34 7.67 0.67
N PHE A 14 1.88 8.07 -0.52
CA PHE A 14 2.34 9.33 -1.10
C PHE A 14 2.02 10.54 -0.22
N LYS A 15 1.10 10.40 0.71
CA LYS A 15 0.79 11.47 1.67
C LYS A 15 1.69 11.45 2.90
N GLY A 16 2.64 10.50 2.98
CA GLY A 16 3.65 10.51 4.01
C GLY A 16 3.52 9.46 5.09
N ASN A 17 2.36 8.86 5.25
CA ASN A 17 2.15 7.87 6.30
C ASN A 17 2.78 6.54 5.92
N GLU A 18 3.22 5.79 6.92
CA GLU A 18 3.91 4.52 6.70
C GLU A 18 3.06 3.36 7.18
N TYR A 19 3.22 2.23 6.51
CA TYR A 19 2.43 1.02 6.79
C TYR A 19 3.31 -0.21 6.67
N GLU A 20 2.93 -1.25 7.40
CA GLU A 20 3.58 -2.54 7.31
C GLU A 20 2.67 -3.50 6.55
N ILE A 21 3.23 -4.20 5.57
CA ILE A 21 2.48 -5.20 4.81
C ILE A 21 2.40 -6.47 5.66
N LEU A 22 1.19 -6.93 5.95
CA LEU A 22 1.00 -8.10 6.78
C LEU A 22 0.87 -9.37 5.95
N CYS A 23 0.05 -9.33 4.92
CA CYS A 23 -0.13 -10.49 4.05
C CYS A 23 -0.94 -10.08 2.82
N PHE A 24 -1.01 -11.00 1.87
CA PHE A 24 -1.93 -10.90 0.75
C PHE A 24 -3.05 -11.89 1.00
N ALA A 25 -4.26 -11.53 0.57
CA ALA A 25 -5.43 -12.34 0.85
C ALA A 25 -6.35 -12.31 -0.36
N LEU A 26 -7.37 -13.13 -0.32
CA LEU A 26 -8.40 -13.14 -1.36
C LEU A 26 -9.71 -12.69 -0.74
N ASP A 27 -10.44 -11.86 -1.48
CA ASP A 27 -11.81 -11.52 -1.08
C ASP A 27 -12.66 -12.78 -1.16
N SER A 28 -13.38 -13.08 -0.09
CA SER A 28 -14.09 -14.35 -0.01
C SER A 28 -15.24 -14.46 -1.01
N GLU A 29 -15.74 -13.34 -1.51
CA GLU A 29 -16.85 -13.35 -2.43
C GLU A 29 -16.43 -13.20 -3.88
N THR A 30 -15.48 -12.30 -4.14
CA THR A 30 -15.06 -12.02 -5.51
C THR A 30 -13.79 -12.74 -5.90
N GLN A 31 -13.02 -13.20 -4.90
CA GLN A 31 -11.71 -13.82 -5.09
C GLN A 31 -10.69 -12.83 -5.67
N GLU A 32 -10.96 -11.56 -5.52
CA GLU A 32 -10.02 -10.53 -5.89
C GLU A 32 -8.86 -10.52 -4.90
N GLU A 33 -7.64 -10.30 -5.42
CA GLU A 33 -6.48 -10.23 -4.55
C GLU A 33 -6.46 -8.94 -3.76
N MET A 34 -6.18 -9.06 -2.47
CA MET A 34 -6.20 -7.94 -1.55
C MET A 34 -4.86 -7.84 -0.84
N VAL A 35 -4.49 -6.62 -0.44
CA VAL A 35 -3.32 -6.40 0.40
C VAL A 35 -3.80 -6.05 1.80
N VAL A 36 -3.31 -6.78 2.80
CA VAL A 36 -3.62 -6.52 4.19
C VAL A 36 -2.41 -5.82 4.81
N TYR A 37 -2.65 -4.65 5.39
CA TYR A 37 -1.54 -3.85 5.90
C TYR A 37 -1.96 -3.12 7.17
N ARG A 38 -0.98 -2.73 7.96
CA ARG A 38 -1.23 -2.08 9.24
C ARG A 38 -0.55 -0.72 9.28
N ALA A 39 -1.30 0.29 9.74
CA ALA A 39 -0.76 1.62 9.90
C ALA A 39 0.30 1.62 11.00
N LEU A 40 1.39 2.36 10.76
CA LEU A 40 2.47 2.50 11.75
C LEU A 40 2.34 3.86 12.45
N TYR A 41 1.13 4.36 12.55
CA TYR A 41 0.85 5.63 13.19
C TYR A 41 -0.55 5.55 13.81
N GLY A 42 -0.85 6.52 14.66
CA GLY A 42 -2.17 6.58 15.29
C GLY A 42 -2.46 5.31 16.07
N GLU A 43 -3.64 4.76 15.87
CA GLU A 43 -4.07 3.58 16.59
C GLU A 43 -3.62 2.29 15.94
N ARG A 44 -2.81 2.38 14.88
CA ARG A 44 -2.22 1.23 14.22
C ARG A 44 -3.27 0.25 13.72
N GLY A 45 -4.31 0.79 13.09
CA GLY A 45 -5.36 -0.04 12.55
C GLY A 45 -4.89 -0.91 11.42
N THR A 46 -5.54 -2.05 11.26
CA THR A 46 -5.27 -2.98 10.17
C THR A 46 -6.30 -2.76 9.07
N TRP A 47 -5.83 -2.63 7.83
CA TRP A 47 -6.65 -2.27 6.70
C TRP A 47 -6.46 -3.26 5.58
N VAL A 48 -7.40 -3.25 4.65
CA VAL A 48 -7.31 -4.08 3.46
C VAL A 48 -7.70 -3.23 2.26
N ARG A 49 -7.02 -3.46 1.14
CA ARG A 49 -7.28 -2.71 -0.09
C ARG A 49 -7.06 -3.64 -1.28
N PRO A 50 -7.88 -3.53 -2.33
CA PRO A 50 -7.64 -4.33 -3.53
C PRO A 50 -6.21 -4.14 -4.04
N LYS A 51 -5.60 -5.23 -4.47
CA LYS A 51 -4.21 -5.20 -4.90
C LYS A 51 -3.98 -4.21 -6.03
N ASP A 52 -4.90 -4.16 -6.99
CA ASP A 52 -4.75 -3.25 -8.11
C ASP A 52 -4.73 -1.80 -7.65
N MET A 53 -5.56 -1.45 -6.67
CA MET A 53 -5.56 -0.09 -6.15
C MET A 53 -4.32 0.18 -5.31
N PHE A 54 -3.88 -0.81 -4.55
CA PHE A 54 -2.71 -0.63 -3.68
C PHE A 54 -1.47 -0.33 -4.51
N PHE A 55 -1.32 -0.99 -5.65
CA PHE A 55 -0.14 -0.83 -6.50
C PHE A 55 -0.33 0.21 -7.59
N SER A 56 -1.42 0.96 -7.57
CA SER A 56 -1.69 1.94 -8.60
C SER A 56 -0.76 3.15 -8.46
N GLU A 57 -0.68 3.91 -9.54
CA GLU A 57 0.11 5.13 -9.53
C GLU A 57 -0.67 6.27 -8.91
N VAL A 58 0.06 7.27 -8.42
CA VAL A 58 -0.55 8.49 -7.89
C VAL A 58 -1.27 9.20 -9.02
N ASP A 59 -2.48 9.69 -8.72
CA ASP A 59 -3.25 10.48 -9.68
C ASP A 59 -2.63 11.87 -9.78
N ARG A 60 -1.90 12.12 -10.86
CA ARG A 60 -1.17 13.37 -11.04
C ARG A 60 -2.08 14.56 -11.25
N GLU A 61 -3.29 14.33 -11.74
CA GLU A 61 -4.23 15.43 -11.91
C GLU A 61 -4.67 16.00 -10.59
N LYS A 62 -4.87 15.12 -9.60
CA LYS A 62 -5.27 15.57 -8.27
C LYS A 62 -4.10 15.92 -7.38
N ASN A 63 -2.92 15.40 -7.69
CA ASN A 63 -1.74 15.57 -6.84
C ASN A 63 -0.54 15.92 -7.70
N PRO A 64 -0.54 17.08 -8.36
CA PRO A 64 0.52 17.40 -9.33
C PRO A 64 1.89 17.61 -8.70
N ASP A 65 1.95 17.90 -7.39
CA ASP A 65 3.22 18.18 -6.72
C ASP A 65 3.83 16.96 -6.07
N VAL A 66 3.19 15.80 -6.15
CA VAL A 66 3.71 14.59 -5.53
C VAL A 66 4.84 14.03 -6.36
N MET A 67 5.99 13.80 -5.70
CA MET A 67 7.16 13.24 -6.38
C MET A 67 7.09 11.74 -6.53
N GLN A 68 6.37 11.08 -5.64
CA GLN A 68 6.27 9.63 -5.60
C GLN A 68 5.43 9.16 -6.79
N THR A 69 5.89 8.10 -7.46
CA THR A 69 5.19 7.57 -8.64
C THR A 69 4.01 6.71 -8.25
N TYR A 70 4.20 5.81 -7.31
CA TYR A 70 3.16 4.88 -6.91
C TYR A 70 2.53 5.32 -5.61
N ARG A 71 1.27 4.91 -5.42
CA ARG A 71 0.53 5.28 -4.23
C ARG A 71 1.26 4.84 -2.96
N PHE A 72 1.89 3.66 -3.01
CA PHE A 72 2.71 3.16 -1.91
C PHE A 72 4.06 2.75 -2.48
N GLU A 73 5.14 3.09 -1.80
CA GLU A 73 6.48 2.71 -2.21
C GLU A 73 7.21 2.11 -1.03
N LYS A 74 7.99 1.07 -1.32
CA LYS A 74 8.73 0.36 -0.30
C LYS A 74 9.88 1.21 0.21
N ILE A 75 10.01 1.31 1.53
CA ILE A 75 11.09 2.06 2.14
C ILE A 75 11.96 1.19 3.02
N ALA A 76 11.44 0.06 3.50
CA ALA A 76 12.21 -0.81 4.39
C ALA A 76 11.54 -2.16 4.45
N LYS A 77 12.19 -3.13 5.11
CA LYS A 77 11.56 -4.38 5.40
C LYS A 77 11.88 -4.79 6.83
N GLU A 78 10.95 -5.51 7.41
CA GLU A 78 11.09 -5.98 8.79
C GLU A 78 12.28 -6.89 8.97
#